data_d26ab51e46351012ade72371a8f9c979
#
_entry.id   d26ab51e46351012ade72371a8f9c979
#
_cell.length_a   1.000
_cell.length_b   1.000
_cell.length_c   1.000
_cell.angle_alpha   90.00
_cell.angle_beta   90.00
_cell.angle_gamma   90.00
#
_symmetry.space_group_name_H-M   'P 1'
#
loop_
_entity.id
_entity.type
_entity.pdbx_description
1 polymer ?
#
loop_
_entity_poly.entity_id
_entity_poly.type
_entity_poly.pdbx_seq_one_letter_code
_entity_poly.pdbx_strand_id
1 'polypeptide(L)'
;QVQVLDLFAGTGNISYEFASRGAKQVTAIDQNRHCIQFIQKTALELEMNITAIQAETLPFLSQQKTSYDLIFADPPYDFEFDVYTQMTELTASLLNPKGILIIEHDKHIDLSRIKGFTENRNYGNNVFSFFSF
;
A
#
# COMPACT_ATOMS: atom_id res chain seq x y z
N GLN A 1 5.40 -6.51 -16.01
CA GLN A 1 6.34 -6.19 -14.93
C GLN A 1 5.71 -5.15 -14.00
N VAL A 2 5.41 -5.57 -12.81
CA VAL A 2 4.58 -4.81 -11.88
C VAL A 2 5.43 -4.06 -10.86
N GLN A 3 5.19 -2.77 -10.74
CA GLN A 3 5.77 -1.93 -9.70
C GLN A 3 4.75 -1.75 -8.58
N VAL A 4 5.13 -2.11 -7.36
CA VAL A 4 4.23 -2.14 -6.21
C VAL A 4 4.70 -1.16 -5.14
N LEU A 5 3.73 -0.44 -4.56
CA LEU A 5 3.96 0.38 -3.38
C LEU A 5 3.14 -0.21 -2.23
N ASP A 6 3.81 -0.58 -1.15
CA ASP A 6 3.21 -1.16 0.06
C ASP A 6 3.25 -0.11 1.17
N LEU A 7 2.12 0.53 1.41
CA LEU A 7 1.98 1.53 2.48
C LEU A 7 1.61 0.82 3.79
N PHE A 8 2.14 1.30 4.91
CA PHE A 8 1.93 0.67 6.21
C PHE A 8 2.47 -0.76 6.22
N ALA A 9 3.68 -0.94 5.71
CA ALA A 9 4.21 -2.27 5.40
C ALA A 9 4.43 -3.16 6.64
N GLY A 10 4.59 -2.58 7.83
CA GLY A 10 4.88 -3.35 9.03
C GLY A 10 6.17 -4.15 8.86
N THR A 11 6.13 -5.44 9.14
CA THR A 11 7.30 -6.31 8.96
C THR A 11 7.43 -6.87 7.55
N GLY A 12 6.57 -6.44 6.63
CA GLY A 12 6.77 -6.66 5.19
C GLY A 12 6.09 -7.86 4.58
N ASN A 13 5.14 -8.51 5.27
CA ASN A 13 4.51 -9.73 4.77
C ASN A 13 3.93 -9.58 3.37
N ILE A 14 3.23 -8.47 3.11
CA ILE A 14 2.65 -8.22 1.80
C ILE A 14 3.74 -7.95 0.76
N SER A 15 4.77 -7.19 1.14
CA SER A 15 5.89 -6.91 0.24
C SER A 15 6.60 -8.20 -0.20
N TYR A 16 6.84 -9.11 0.73
CA TYR A 16 7.47 -10.40 0.39
C TYR A 16 6.61 -11.20 -0.57
N GLU A 17 5.31 -11.19 -0.34
CA GLU A 17 4.37 -11.92 -1.20
C GLU A 17 4.41 -11.39 -2.63
N PHE A 18 4.36 -10.07 -2.81
CA PHE A 18 4.45 -9.48 -4.14
C PHE A 18 5.79 -9.77 -4.80
N ALA A 19 6.88 -9.65 -4.05
CA ALA A 19 8.21 -9.94 -4.59
C ALA A 19 8.34 -11.40 -5.02
N SER A 20 7.80 -12.34 -4.21
CA SER A 20 7.86 -13.76 -4.52
C SER A 20 7.03 -14.13 -5.74
N ARG A 21 6.00 -13.34 -6.04
CA ARG A 21 5.15 -13.55 -7.21
C ARG A 21 5.62 -12.83 -8.46
N GLY A 22 6.84 -12.27 -8.42
CA GLY A 22 7.47 -11.72 -9.61
C GLY A 22 7.31 -10.22 -9.84
N ALA A 23 6.92 -9.46 -8.82
CA ALA A 23 6.90 -8.01 -8.95
C ALA A 23 8.30 -7.51 -9.33
N LYS A 24 8.36 -6.57 -10.26
CA LYS A 24 9.64 -6.02 -10.71
C LYS A 24 10.35 -5.30 -9.58
N GLN A 25 9.61 -4.50 -8.84
CA GLN A 25 10.11 -3.70 -7.73
C GLN A 25 8.99 -3.50 -6.73
N VAL A 26 9.29 -3.68 -5.44
CA VAL A 26 8.37 -3.35 -4.36
C VAL A 26 9.00 -2.25 -3.53
N THR A 27 8.24 -1.17 -3.30
CA THR A 27 8.64 -0.12 -2.39
C THR A 27 7.77 -0.22 -1.14
N ALA A 28 8.39 -0.44 0.02
CA ALA A 28 7.70 -0.63 1.28
C ALA A 28 7.90 0.58 2.17
N ILE A 29 6.80 1.12 2.71
CA ILE A 29 6.82 2.33 3.54
C ILE A 29 6.25 1.99 4.91
N ASP A 30 6.94 2.43 5.95
CA ASP A 30 6.41 2.37 7.31
C ASP A 30 7.11 3.46 8.13
N GLN A 31 6.42 3.99 9.11
CA GLN A 31 7.03 5.00 9.99
C GLN A 31 7.90 4.38 11.07
N ASN A 32 7.76 3.08 11.32
CA ASN A 32 8.50 2.37 12.36
C ASN A 32 9.88 1.96 11.84
N ARG A 33 10.92 2.51 12.46
CA ARG A 33 12.30 2.24 12.07
C ARG A 33 12.67 0.77 12.15
N HIS A 34 12.21 0.08 13.21
CA HIS A 34 12.56 -1.33 13.41
C HIS A 34 11.92 -2.20 12.33
N CYS A 35 10.69 -1.89 11.92
CA CYS A 35 10.03 -2.60 10.82
C CYS A 35 10.84 -2.43 9.53
N ILE A 36 11.27 -1.22 9.25
CA ILE A 36 12.03 -0.94 8.02
C ILE A 36 13.37 -1.68 8.04
N GLN A 37 14.07 -1.67 9.17
CA GLN A 37 15.34 -2.41 9.29
C GLN A 37 15.14 -3.90 9.08
N PHE A 38 14.03 -4.44 9.63
CA PHE A 38 13.69 -5.86 9.46
C PHE A 38 13.44 -6.19 7.99
N ILE A 39 12.69 -5.35 7.29
CA ILE A 39 12.42 -5.56 5.85
C ILE A 39 13.72 -5.51 5.05
N GLN A 40 14.56 -4.51 5.31
CA GLN A 40 15.84 -4.36 4.61
C GLN A 40 16.71 -5.62 4.75
N LYS A 41 16.80 -6.12 5.98
CA LYS A 41 17.58 -7.32 6.27
C LYS A 41 17.01 -8.54 5.58
N THR A 42 15.70 -8.74 5.70
CA THR A 42 15.01 -9.89 5.13
C THR A 42 15.09 -9.90 3.61
N ALA A 43 14.89 -8.74 2.98
CA ALA A 43 14.98 -8.62 1.53
C ALA A 43 16.38 -8.95 1.02
N LEU A 44 17.40 -8.52 1.76
CA LEU A 44 18.78 -8.82 1.39
C LEU A 44 19.04 -10.32 1.51
N GLU A 45 18.62 -10.94 2.60
CA GLU A 45 18.81 -12.38 2.83
C GLU A 45 18.10 -13.23 1.79
N LEU A 46 16.90 -12.83 1.37
CA LEU A 46 16.09 -13.56 0.41
C LEU A 46 16.33 -13.12 -1.03
N GLU A 47 17.23 -12.16 -1.23
CA GLU A 47 17.55 -11.62 -2.56
C GLU A 47 16.31 -11.12 -3.30
N MET A 48 15.43 -10.44 -2.56
CA MET A 48 14.21 -9.86 -3.12
C MET A 48 14.41 -8.39 -3.47
N ASN A 49 13.81 -7.94 -4.56
CA ASN A 49 13.89 -6.57 -5.00
C ASN A 49 12.87 -5.70 -4.26
N ILE A 50 13.16 -5.39 -3.01
CA ILE A 50 12.32 -4.57 -2.15
C ILE A 50 13.15 -3.40 -1.61
N THR A 51 12.67 -2.19 -1.81
CA THR A 51 13.25 -0.98 -1.22
C THR A 51 12.35 -0.56 -0.06
N ALA A 52 12.90 -0.55 1.16
CA ALA A 52 12.14 -0.19 2.36
C ALA A 52 12.57 1.20 2.82
N ILE A 53 11.59 2.08 3.04
CA ILE A 53 11.82 3.48 3.38
C ILE A 53 11.04 3.84 4.63
N GLN A 54 11.73 4.40 5.63
CA GLN A 54 11.07 4.93 6.81
C GLN A 54 10.42 6.27 6.45
N ALA A 55 9.11 6.33 6.49
CA ALA A 55 8.37 7.54 6.16
C ALA A 55 6.94 7.44 6.65
N GLU A 56 6.32 8.60 6.88
CA GLU A 56 4.89 8.69 7.09
C GLU A 56 4.18 8.70 5.75
N THR A 57 3.01 8.09 5.69
CA THR A 57 2.32 7.83 4.44
C THR A 57 1.95 9.09 3.66
N LEU A 58 1.24 10.03 4.28
CA LEU A 58 0.76 11.20 3.53
C LEU A 58 1.91 12.09 3.02
N PRO A 59 2.91 12.44 3.85
CA PRO A 59 4.05 13.19 3.34
C PRO A 59 4.80 12.45 2.23
N PHE A 60 4.97 11.14 2.37
CA PHE A 60 5.63 10.35 1.33
C PHE A 60 4.86 10.46 0.01
N LEU A 61 3.54 10.23 0.06
CA LEU A 61 2.71 10.26 -1.15
C LEU A 61 2.72 11.62 -1.82
N SER A 62 2.71 12.70 -1.03
CA SER A 62 2.67 14.06 -1.58
C SER A 62 3.98 14.45 -2.28
N GLN A 63 5.08 13.79 -1.94
CA GLN A 63 6.39 14.08 -2.51
C GLN A 63 6.81 13.07 -3.58
N GLN A 64 6.04 12.00 -3.75
CA GLN A 64 6.39 10.91 -4.64
C GLN A 64 6.14 11.29 -6.09
N LYS A 65 7.08 10.93 -6.97
CA LYS A 65 6.94 11.17 -8.41
C LYS A 65 6.97 9.88 -9.22
N THR A 66 7.30 8.76 -8.58
CA THR A 66 7.30 7.46 -9.23
C THR A 66 5.87 6.98 -9.42
N SER A 67 5.59 6.31 -10.52
CA SER A 67 4.29 5.71 -10.80
C SER A 67 4.31 4.22 -10.47
N TYR A 68 3.16 3.70 -10.08
CA TYR A 68 3.02 2.31 -9.65
C TYR A 68 1.86 1.64 -10.37
N ASP A 69 1.96 0.32 -10.50
CA ASP A 69 0.88 -0.49 -11.06
C ASP A 69 -0.10 -0.95 -9.99
N LEU A 70 0.40 -1.08 -8.76
CA LEU A 70 -0.42 -1.48 -7.63
C LEU A 70 0.06 -0.76 -6.38
N ILE A 71 -0.88 -0.16 -5.66
CA ILE A 71 -0.61 0.44 -4.35
C ILE A 71 -1.49 -0.28 -3.35
N PHE A 72 -0.87 -0.81 -2.29
CA PHE A 72 -1.57 -1.51 -1.24
C PHE A 72 -1.45 -0.73 0.06
N ALA A 73 -2.53 -0.60 0.82
CA ALA A 73 -2.53 0.07 2.10
C ALA A 73 -3.30 -0.74 3.14
N ASP A 74 -2.67 -0.97 4.30
CA ASP A 74 -3.30 -1.60 5.45
C ASP A 74 -3.12 -0.66 6.64
N PRO A 75 -3.86 0.48 6.68
CA PRO A 75 -3.68 1.47 7.73
C PRO A 75 -4.17 0.97 9.08
N PRO A 76 -3.69 1.57 10.19
CA PRO A 76 -4.19 1.21 11.52
C PRO A 76 -5.71 1.42 11.59
N TYR A 77 -6.39 0.57 12.34
CA TYR A 77 -7.85 0.59 12.34
C TYR A 77 -8.46 1.86 12.94
N ASP A 78 -7.67 2.65 13.68
CA ASP A 78 -8.11 3.94 14.21
C ASP A 78 -7.90 5.09 13.21
N PHE A 79 -7.62 4.78 11.96
CA PHE A 79 -7.42 5.73 10.89
C PHE A 79 -8.72 6.48 10.61
N GLU A 80 -8.67 7.81 10.59
CA GLU A 80 -9.88 8.61 10.37
C GLU A 80 -10.31 8.61 8.91
N PHE A 81 -11.61 8.76 8.68
CA PHE A 81 -12.17 8.71 7.32
C PHE A 81 -11.54 9.75 6.40
N ASP A 82 -11.31 10.97 6.90
CA ASP A 82 -10.71 12.03 6.10
C ASP A 82 -9.31 11.65 5.59
N VAL A 83 -8.58 10.86 6.37
CA VAL A 83 -7.24 10.42 5.96
C VAL A 83 -7.34 9.39 4.83
N TYR A 84 -8.36 8.52 4.85
CA TYR A 84 -8.62 7.62 3.72
C TYR A 84 -8.86 8.42 2.45
N THR A 85 -9.66 9.49 2.53
CA THR A 85 -9.93 10.33 1.37
C THR A 85 -8.68 11.00 0.85
N GLN A 86 -7.87 11.58 1.74
CA GLN A 86 -6.62 12.21 1.34
C GLN A 86 -5.65 11.21 0.71
N MET A 87 -5.51 10.03 1.32
CA MET A 87 -4.64 8.99 0.80
C MET A 87 -5.07 8.56 -0.60
N THR A 88 -6.36 8.37 -0.80
CA THR A 88 -6.92 7.97 -2.09
C THR A 88 -6.66 9.02 -3.17
N GLU A 89 -6.85 10.28 -2.84
CA GLU A 89 -6.58 11.37 -3.78
C GLU A 89 -5.11 11.43 -4.18
N LEU A 90 -4.20 11.27 -3.21
CA LEU A 90 -2.77 11.31 -3.49
C LEU A 90 -2.33 10.11 -4.32
N THR A 91 -2.87 8.92 -4.04
CA THR A 91 -2.49 7.72 -4.79
C THR A 91 -3.02 7.73 -6.22
N ALA A 92 -4.14 8.41 -6.47
CA ALA A 92 -4.73 8.45 -7.81
C ALA A 92 -3.73 8.93 -8.87
N SER A 93 -2.94 9.95 -8.54
CA SER A 93 -1.96 10.52 -9.48
C SER A 93 -0.69 9.68 -9.60
N LEU A 94 -0.50 8.70 -8.73
CA LEU A 94 0.68 7.84 -8.73
C LEU A 94 0.45 6.49 -9.40
N LEU A 95 -0.77 6.22 -9.88
CA LEU A 95 -1.08 4.96 -10.54
C LEU A 95 -0.89 5.07 -12.04
N ASN A 96 -0.25 4.05 -12.61
CA ASN A 96 -0.16 3.89 -14.05
C ASN A 96 -1.54 3.60 -14.64
N PRO A 97 -1.75 3.80 -15.94
CA PRO A 97 -2.99 3.36 -16.57
C PRO A 97 -3.28 1.90 -16.25
N LYS A 98 -4.52 1.59 -15.84
CA LYS A 98 -4.96 0.28 -15.37
C LYS A 98 -4.39 -0.13 -14.01
N GLY A 99 -3.65 0.76 -13.35
CA GLY A 99 -3.19 0.51 -12.00
C GLY A 99 -4.33 0.54 -11.00
N ILE A 100 -4.14 -0.14 -9.86
CA ILE A 100 -5.17 -0.22 -8.81
C ILE A 100 -4.60 0.11 -7.45
N LEU A 101 -5.48 0.67 -6.61
CA LEU A 101 -5.23 0.84 -5.19
C LEU A 101 -6.10 -0.15 -4.44
N ILE A 102 -5.49 -0.88 -3.49
CA ILE A 102 -6.20 -1.80 -2.62
C ILE A 102 -6.01 -1.33 -1.20
N ILE A 103 -7.12 -1.12 -0.48
CA ILE A 103 -7.09 -0.74 0.93
C ILE A 103 -7.72 -1.86 1.74
N GLU A 104 -6.98 -2.39 2.70
CA GLU A 104 -7.49 -3.34 3.68
C GLU A 104 -7.99 -2.55 4.88
N HIS A 105 -9.21 -2.83 5.34
CA HIS A 105 -9.81 -2.13 6.47
C HIS A 105 -10.84 -2.99 7.18
N ASP A 106 -11.27 -2.53 8.34
CA ASP A 106 -12.30 -3.19 9.13
C ASP A 106 -13.66 -3.10 8.42
N LYS A 107 -14.50 -4.10 8.63
CA LYS A 107 -15.83 -4.18 8.01
C LYS A 107 -16.77 -3.04 8.41
N HIS A 108 -16.47 -2.35 9.51
CA HIS A 108 -17.31 -1.23 9.97
C HIS A 108 -17.01 0.07 9.23
N ILE A 109 -15.98 0.09 8.40
CA ILE A 109 -15.61 1.25 7.60
C ILE A 109 -16.15 1.06 6.19
N ASP A 110 -16.86 2.07 5.67
CA ASP A 110 -17.42 2.05 4.33
C ASP A 110 -16.69 3.09 3.46
N LEU A 111 -15.91 2.61 2.51
CA LEU A 111 -15.16 3.47 1.59
C LEU A 111 -15.84 3.62 0.23
N SER A 112 -17.05 3.09 0.07
CA SER A 112 -17.72 3.01 -1.24
C SER A 112 -18.07 4.36 -1.85
N ARG A 113 -18.08 5.43 -1.05
CA ARG A 113 -18.39 6.78 -1.55
C ARG A 113 -17.16 7.58 -1.95
N ILE A 114 -15.98 7.02 -1.72
CA ILE A 114 -14.75 7.69 -2.12
C ILE A 114 -14.57 7.53 -3.63
N LYS A 115 -14.19 8.62 -4.31
CA LYS A 115 -14.00 8.60 -5.75
C LYS A 115 -12.99 7.54 -6.15
N GLY A 116 -13.33 6.77 -7.16
CA GLY A 116 -12.48 5.70 -7.67
C GLY A 116 -12.83 4.32 -7.14
N PHE A 117 -13.68 4.23 -6.11
CA PHE A 117 -14.09 2.94 -5.58
C PHE A 117 -14.75 2.09 -6.66
N THR A 118 -14.33 0.83 -6.79
CA THR A 118 -14.90 -0.09 -7.78
C THR A 118 -15.65 -1.25 -7.15
N GLU A 119 -15.04 -1.91 -6.16
CA GLU A 119 -15.65 -3.05 -5.49
C GLU A 119 -14.97 -3.30 -4.16
N ASN A 120 -15.57 -4.14 -3.32
CA ASN A 120 -14.90 -4.66 -2.16
C ASN A 120 -15.11 -6.18 -2.05
N ARG A 121 -14.24 -6.83 -1.27
CA ARG A 121 -14.31 -8.25 -0.98
C ARG A 121 -14.09 -8.47 0.51
N ASN A 122 -14.94 -9.29 1.11
CA ASN A 122 -14.88 -9.56 2.54
C ASN A 122 -14.07 -10.84 2.81
N TYR A 123 -13.20 -10.77 3.82
CA TYR A 123 -12.45 -11.91 4.31
C TYR A 123 -12.51 -11.89 5.83
N GLY A 124 -13.47 -12.61 6.41
CA GLY A 124 -13.68 -12.60 7.85
C GLY A 124 -14.13 -11.21 8.33
N ASN A 125 -13.35 -10.60 9.21
CA ASN A 125 -13.64 -9.26 9.73
C ASN A 125 -13.00 -8.15 8.90
N ASN A 126 -12.20 -8.49 7.91
CA ASN A 126 -11.51 -7.53 7.07
C ASN A 126 -12.15 -7.43 5.70
N VAL A 127 -12.02 -6.23 5.12
CA VAL A 127 -12.51 -5.92 3.79
C VAL A 127 -11.36 -5.39 2.97
N PHE A 128 -11.26 -5.85 1.72
CA PHE A 128 -10.37 -5.26 0.73
C PHE A 128 -11.21 -4.40 -0.21
N SER A 129 -10.97 -3.10 -0.21
CA SER A 129 -11.65 -2.16 -1.13
C SER A 129 -10.71 -1.80 -2.26
N PHE A 130 -11.23 -1.83 -3.49
CA PHE A 130 -10.46 -1.65 -4.71
C PHE A 130 -10.82 -0.34 -5.38
N PHE A 131 -9.82 0.39 -5.84
CA PHE A 131 -9.98 1.69 -6.49
C PHE A 131 -9.23 1.71 -7.80
N SER A 132 -9.82 2.36 -8.80
CA SER A 132 -9.14 2.69 -10.06
C SER A 132 -9.59 4.07 -10.53
N PHE A 133 -8.71 4.75 -11.29
CA PHE A 133 -8.92 6.16 -11.62
C PHE A 133 -8.71 6.46 -13.09
#